data_7ab40d60220be4785d10d1553f85c937
#
_entry.id   7ab40d60220be4785d10d1553f85c937
#
_cell.length_a   1.000
_cell.length_b   1.000
_cell.length_c   1.000
_cell.angle_alpha   90.00
_cell.angle_beta   90.00
_cell.angle_gamma   90.00
#
_symmetry.space_group_name_H-M   'P 1'
#
loop_
_entity.id
_entity.type
_entity.pdbx_description
1 polymer ?
#
loop_
_entity_poly.entity_id
_entity_poly.type
_entity_poly.pdbx_seq_one_letter_code
_entity_poly.pdbx_strand_id
1 'polypeptide(L)'
;MKQFFRFAAVAAAAALSSSTALAGNWVVPAPTNGLALANLTTKDTVYVWNVGQKAWINRGESWGTQAVVNASSGIKYVIKTSMEENSGAAQLSDGRYYLYGEETGKNNHYLKRTSDGKTGTEHKTAFVDGSNNSGTTLEWTITDLGGNVYAISRPETFQDEAEGKDADAKWEYVPGEYLGVNLTHDRLWDGKTWQEAGKTEQPNTYALWFDVAMGDDAKWMFISAADYEAYCLKPSLKDILEKAEAIGVTDFAAEEKVFNNGAATVEDIHNAVKSLNNKIAELVDPENPVDMTSNIVNPDFNGETISGWTSTTKAQNNGTANNVADDPATNPDKAFDGKFYENWNPDPYTGKMYQEVKDLPNGVYKCSLAAFVNTLDLKNAVNQKQYVYFNDTKLPLTTTNAKVYTKCIDVANNTIEMGLAQDSAIANWMGLDNAKIEYYGSGLKSYKYITTSLKSVIDEIEASGETVSTIYTKKLLVLIDEANAATTKEQALAIYAKATPAADEIRASVQAYKDLAALALQCEDWVSEYGSSVADEALSVIEEMQGN
;
A
#
# COMPACT_ATOMS: atom_id res chain seq x y z
N MET A 1 -1.88 19.09 -7.13
CA MET A 1 -0.68 19.96 -7.25
C MET A 1 0.53 19.08 -7.10
N LYS A 2 1.41 19.08 -8.09
CA LYS A 2 2.54 18.16 -8.26
C LYS A 2 3.50 18.23 -7.07
N GLN A 3 3.67 17.16 -6.33
CA GLN A 3 4.94 16.89 -5.66
C GLN A 3 5.50 15.58 -6.22
N PHE A 4 6.25 15.75 -7.27
CA PHE A 4 7.21 14.78 -7.72
C PHE A 4 8.17 14.46 -6.58
N PHE A 5 8.40 13.16 -6.38
CA PHE A 5 9.53 12.65 -5.64
C PHE A 5 10.79 13.41 -6.03
N ARG A 6 11.24 14.31 -5.18
CA ARG A 6 12.61 14.78 -5.20
C ARG A 6 13.42 13.73 -4.46
N PHE A 7 13.94 12.77 -5.22
CA PHE A 7 15.15 12.10 -4.81
C PHE A 7 16.19 13.19 -4.54
N ALA A 8 16.54 13.41 -3.30
CA ALA A 8 17.76 14.07 -2.97
C ALA A 8 18.86 13.14 -3.48
N ALA A 9 19.35 13.39 -4.70
CA ALA A 9 20.61 12.89 -5.14
C ALA A 9 21.64 13.49 -4.20
N VAL A 10 22.02 12.76 -3.16
CA VAL A 10 23.28 12.95 -2.51
C VAL A 10 24.29 12.55 -3.57
N ALA A 11 24.84 13.57 -4.21
CA ALA A 11 25.98 13.41 -5.10
C ALA A 11 27.14 12.90 -4.25
N ALA A 12 27.28 11.60 -4.15
CA ALA A 12 28.55 10.99 -3.91
C ALA A 12 29.35 11.22 -5.20
N ALA A 13 30.13 12.29 -5.22
CA ALA A 13 31.14 12.50 -6.21
C ALA A 13 32.30 11.50 -5.94
N ALA A 14 32.03 10.23 -6.17
CA ALA A 14 33.02 9.27 -6.54
C ALA A 14 33.14 9.41 -8.07
N ALA A 15 34.32 9.74 -8.56
CA ALA A 15 34.64 9.78 -9.96
C ALA A 15 34.36 8.41 -10.59
N LEU A 16 33.13 8.20 -11.03
CA LEU A 16 32.73 7.15 -11.92
C LEU A 16 33.01 7.67 -13.33
N SER A 17 34.03 7.08 -13.94
CA SER A 17 34.24 7.13 -15.37
C SER A 17 32.89 6.90 -16.05
N SER A 18 32.47 7.87 -16.86
CA SER A 18 31.26 7.89 -17.66
C SER A 18 31.11 6.64 -18.52
N SER A 19 30.48 5.64 -18.02
CA SER A 19 29.61 4.81 -18.83
C SER A 19 28.22 5.44 -18.71
N THR A 20 27.74 6.06 -19.78
CA THR A 20 26.33 6.35 -19.97
C THR A 20 25.59 5.01 -20.08
N ALA A 21 25.32 4.37 -18.97
CA ALA A 21 24.29 3.38 -18.89
C ALA A 21 23.00 4.16 -19.21
N LEU A 22 22.39 3.88 -20.35
CA LEU A 22 21.06 4.34 -20.68
C LEU A 22 20.16 3.72 -19.62
N ALA A 23 19.61 4.53 -18.71
CA ALA A 23 18.60 4.08 -17.77
C ALA A 23 17.54 3.31 -18.57
N GLY A 24 17.32 2.04 -18.23
CA GLY A 24 16.39 1.19 -18.94
C GLY A 24 15.00 1.82 -18.86
N ASN A 25 14.42 2.18 -19.98
CA ASN A 25 13.09 2.75 -20.03
C ASN A 25 12.07 1.60 -19.95
N TRP A 26 11.92 1.01 -18.75
CA TRP A 26 11.00 -0.10 -18.55
C TRP A 26 9.55 0.37 -18.58
N VAL A 27 8.78 -0.15 -19.54
CA VAL A 27 7.34 0.05 -19.67
C VAL A 27 6.66 -1.25 -19.35
N VAL A 28 5.67 -1.23 -18.43
CA VAL A 28 4.90 -2.44 -18.09
C VAL A 28 4.27 -3.01 -19.35
N PRO A 29 4.60 -4.26 -19.74
CA PRO A 29 4.08 -4.87 -20.95
C PRO A 29 2.61 -5.25 -20.79
N ALA A 30 1.85 -5.18 -21.89
CA ALA A 30 0.49 -5.65 -21.93
C ALA A 30 0.42 -7.16 -21.59
N PRO A 31 -0.68 -7.64 -20.98
CA PRO A 31 -0.95 -9.06 -20.83
C PRO A 31 -1.01 -9.75 -22.20
N THR A 32 -0.50 -10.98 -22.29
CA THR A 32 -0.53 -11.77 -23.53
C THR A 32 -1.34 -13.06 -23.39
N ASN A 33 -1.76 -13.41 -22.17
CA ASN A 33 -2.52 -14.63 -21.85
C ASN A 33 -4.04 -14.39 -21.92
N GLY A 34 -4.54 -13.91 -23.05
CA GLY A 34 -5.99 -13.85 -23.28
C GLY A 34 -6.64 -15.23 -23.17
N LEU A 35 -7.73 -15.33 -22.43
CA LEU A 35 -8.48 -16.57 -22.26
C LEU A 35 -9.41 -16.81 -23.45
N ALA A 36 -9.47 -18.02 -23.95
CA ALA A 36 -10.48 -18.43 -24.92
C ALA A 36 -11.84 -18.51 -24.21
N LEU A 37 -12.86 -17.85 -24.77
CA LEU A 37 -14.22 -17.86 -24.24
C LEU A 37 -14.73 -19.30 -24.04
N ALA A 38 -14.41 -20.20 -24.97
CA ALA A 38 -14.74 -21.62 -24.89
C ALA A 38 -14.12 -22.36 -23.69
N ASN A 39 -13.10 -21.81 -23.05
CA ASN A 39 -12.49 -22.36 -21.84
C ASN A 39 -13.06 -21.78 -20.56
N LEU A 40 -13.94 -20.79 -20.66
CA LEU A 40 -14.59 -20.13 -19.53
C LEU A 40 -15.96 -20.71 -19.24
N THR A 41 -16.35 -20.65 -17.98
CA THR A 41 -17.70 -20.96 -17.50
C THR A 41 -18.33 -19.75 -16.82
N THR A 42 -19.62 -19.84 -16.57
CA THR A 42 -20.38 -18.80 -15.84
C THR A 42 -19.98 -18.64 -14.36
N LYS A 43 -18.94 -19.32 -13.90
CA LYS A 43 -18.37 -19.17 -12.53
C LYS A 43 -16.94 -18.65 -12.54
N ASP A 44 -16.30 -18.61 -13.69
CA ASP A 44 -14.94 -18.12 -13.78
C ASP A 44 -14.91 -16.60 -13.68
N THR A 45 -13.92 -16.12 -12.94
CA THR A 45 -13.69 -14.68 -12.77
C THR A 45 -12.61 -14.20 -13.71
N VAL A 46 -12.84 -13.07 -14.35
CA VAL A 46 -11.94 -12.47 -15.33
C VAL A 46 -11.82 -10.96 -15.11
N TYR A 47 -10.72 -10.41 -15.60
CA TYR A 47 -10.55 -8.98 -15.81
C TYR A 47 -10.60 -8.68 -17.30
N VAL A 48 -11.15 -7.52 -17.70
CA VAL A 48 -11.37 -7.18 -19.10
C VAL A 48 -10.38 -6.10 -19.52
N TRP A 49 -9.49 -6.48 -20.43
CA TRP A 49 -8.39 -5.64 -20.92
C TRP A 49 -8.71 -5.05 -22.28
N ASN A 50 -8.57 -3.72 -22.42
CA ASN A 50 -8.64 -3.03 -23.70
C ASN A 50 -7.28 -3.07 -24.41
N VAL A 51 -7.28 -3.58 -25.63
CA VAL A 51 -6.04 -3.80 -26.39
C VAL A 51 -5.41 -2.47 -26.85
N GLY A 52 -6.21 -1.51 -27.31
CA GLY A 52 -5.75 -0.22 -27.82
C GLY A 52 -5.21 0.68 -26.71
N GLN A 53 -5.99 0.85 -25.66
CA GLN A 53 -5.63 1.74 -24.54
C GLN A 53 -4.68 1.11 -23.54
N LYS A 54 -4.42 -0.21 -23.64
CA LYS A 54 -3.60 -0.96 -22.67
C LYS A 54 -4.05 -0.71 -21.24
N ALA A 55 -5.33 -0.93 -20.99
CA ALA A 55 -5.98 -0.58 -19.75
C ALA A 55 -7.16 -1.53 -19.45
N TRP A 56 -7.58 -1.59 -18.19
CA TRP A 56 -8.64 -2.45 -17.66
C TRP A 56 -9.98 -1.72 -17.62
N ILE A 57 -11.10 -2.44 -17.82
CA ILE A 57 -12.39 -1.87 -17.45
C ILE A 57 -12.42 -1.62 -15.95
N ASN A 58 -12.77 -0.39 -15.59
CA ASN A 58 -12.90 0.07 -14.22
C ASN A 58 -14.10 1.01 -14.10
N ARG A 59 -14.34 1.50 -12.89
CA ARG A 59 -15.31 2.55 -12.60
C ARG A 59 -14.63 3.90 -12.49
N GLY A 60 -15.33 4.94 -12.85
CA GLY A 60 -14.82 6.30 -12.79
C GLY A 60 -15.93 7.33 -12.56
N GLU A 61 -15.54 8.58 -12.63
CA GLU A 61 -16.32 9.78 -12.39
C GLU A 61 -16.82 9.93 -10.94
N SER A 62 -17.43 11.10 -10.65
CA SER A 62 -17.75 11.54 -9.30
C SER A 62 -18.64 10.58 -8.50
N TRP A 63 -19.42 9.71 -9.19
CA TRP A 63 -20.31 8.75 -8.54
C TRP A 63 -19.77 7.31 -8.57
N GLY A 64 -18.62 7.10 -9.27
CA GLY A 64 -18.03 5.78 -9.44
C GLY A 64 -18.95 4.81 -10.20
N THR A 65 -19.82 5.29 -11.05
CA THR A 65 -20.83 4.49 -11.79
C THR A 65 -20.51 4.35 -13.27
N GLN A 66 -19.75 5.28 -13.83
CA GLN A 66 -19.38 5.24 -15.23
C GLN A 66 -18.34 4.14 -15.50
N ALA A 67 -18.51 3.42 -16.60
CA ALA A 67 -17.50 2.51 -17.10
C ALA A 67 -16.37 3.31 -17.75
N VAL A 68 -15.15 3.07 -17.29
CA VAL A 68 -13.92 3.68 -17.80
C VAL A 68 -12.86 2.62 -18.06
N VAL A 69 -11.80 2.97 -18.74
CA VAL A 69 -10.56 2.18 -18.72
C VAL A 69 -9.53 2.85 -17.84
N ASN A 70 -8.79 2.04 -17.06
CA ASN A 70 -7.72 2.48 -16.16
C ASN A 70 -6.51 1.54 -16.35
N ALA A 71 -5.32 2.11 -16.51
CA ALA A 71 -4.11 1.34 -16.74
C ALA A 71 -3.61 0.60 -15.48
N SER A 72 -3.95 1.09 -14.29
CA SER A 72 -3.41 0.59 -13.02
C SER A 72 -4.28 -0.46 -12.35
N SER A 73 -5.59 -0.44 -12.58
CA SER A 73 -6.53 -1.33 -11.88
C SER A 73 -7.79 -1.62 -12.71
N GLY A 74 -8.40 -2.76 -12.44
CA GLY A 74 -9.61 -3.22 -13.11
C GLY A 74 -10.65 -3.80 -12.16
N ILE A 75 -11.89 -3.88 -12.62
CA ILE A 75 -12.97 -4.59 -11.94
C ILE A 75 -12.91 -6.07 -12.33
N LYS A 76 -13.14 -6.91 -11.35
CA LYS A 76 -13.31 -8.35 -11.53
C LYS A 76 -14.71 -8.67 -12.03
N TYR A 77 -14.83 -9.38 -13.14
CA TYR A 77 -16.09 -9.75 -13.76
C TYR A 77 -16.33 -11.25 -13.73
N VAL A 78 -17.61 -11.62 -13.68
CA VAL A 78 -18.13 -12.94 -14.04
C VAL A 78 -18.99 -12.77 -15.30
N ILE A 79 -18.77 -13.62 -16.31
CA ILE A 79 -19.57 -13.61 -17.53
C ILE A 79 -20.76 -14.56 -17.31
N LYS A 80 -21.98 -14.03 -17.33
CA LYS A 80 -23.22 -14.78 -17.08
C LYS A 80 -24.08 -14.92 -18.35
N THR A 81 -24.76 -16.04 -18.48
CA THR A 81 -25.75 -16.28 -19.55
C THR A 81 -27.16 -15.86 -19.17
N SER A 82 -27.40 -15.55 -17.90
CA SER A 82 -28.70 -15.10 -17.34
C SER A 82 -28.45 -14.21 -16.15
N MET A 83 -29.38 -13.31 -15.85
CA MET A 83 -29.38 -12.52 -14.62
C MET A 83 -29.80 -13.33 -13.38
N GLU A 84 -30.49 -14.45 -13.58
CA GLU A 84 -30.84 -15.37 -12.49
C GLU A 84 -29.60 -16.18 -12.07
N GLU A 85 -29.50 -16.54 -10.79
CA GLU A 85 -28.43 -17.40 -10.30
C GLU A 85 -28.51 -18.77 -10.97
N ASN A 86 -27.61 -19.04 -11.88
CA ASN A 86 -27.45 -20.37 -12.45
C ASN A 86 -26.88 -21.33 -11.40
N SER A 87 -27.60 -22.38 -11.07
CA SER A 87 -27.18 -23.41 -10.10
C SER A 87 -25.99 -24.24 -10.57
N GLY A 88 -25.57 -24.15 -11.83
CA GLY A 88 -24.46 -24.88 -12.44
C GLY A 88 -23.50 -23.98 -13.21
N ALA A 89 -22.24 -24.40 -13.36
CA ALA A 89 -21.32 -23.79 -14.29
C ALA A 89 -21.74 -24.18 -15.74
N ALA A 90 -21.94 -23.17 -16.61
CA ALA A 90 -22.18 -23.37 -18.02
C ALA A 90 -20.97 -22.90 -18.83
N GLN A 91 -20.57 -23.67 -19.83
CA GLN A 91 -19.51 -23.30 -20.77
C GLN A 91 -19.93 -22.10 -21.59
N LEU A 92 -19.03 -21.16 -21.80
CA LEU A 92 -19.25 -20.00 -22.64
C LEU A 92 -18.91 -20.33 -24.11
N SER A 93 -19.60 -19.65 -25.03
CA SER A 93 -19.35 -19.68 -26.47
C SER A 93 -19.73 -18.31 -27.03
N ASP A 94 -19.53 -18.05 -28.31
CA ASP A 94 -20.04 -16.82 -28.93
C ASP A 94 -21.53 -16.71 -28.68
N GLY A 95 -22.00 -15.50 -28.27
CA GLY A 95 -23.40 -15.32 -27.92
C GLY A 95 -23.68 -14.05 -27.14
N ARG A 96 -24.76 -14.10 -26.36
CA ARG A 96 -25.24 -13.00 -25.52
C ARG A 96 -24.97 -13.26 -24.08
N TYR A 97 -24.40 -12.26 -23.41
CA TYR A 97 -23.88 -12.38 -22.06
C TYR A 97 -24.12 -11.13 -21.24
N TYR A 98 -24.08 -11.33 -19.93
CA TYR A 98 -24.07 -10.28 -18.91
C TYR A 98 -22.69 -10.27 -18.25
N LEU A 99 -22.04 -9.11 -18.19
CA LEU A 99 -20.79 -8.92 -17.47
C LEU A 99 -21.11 -8.41 -16.05
N TYR A 100 -21.02 -9.30 -15.07
CA TYR A 100 -21.31 -8.99 -13.68
C TYR A 100 -20.03 -8.69 -12.92
N GLY A 101 -19.88 -7.46 -12.45
CA GLY A 101 -18.73 -7.02 -11.67
C GLY A 101 -18.85 -7.45 -10.20
N GLU A 102 -17.88 -8.17 -9.70
CA GLU A 102 -17.80 -8.58 -8.29
C GLU A 102 -17.02 -7.55 -7.47
N GLU A 103 -17.72 -6.63 -6.81
CA GLU A 103 -17.13 -5.71 -5.86
C GLU A 103 -17.87 -5.73 -4.53
N THR A 104 -17.11 -5.69 -3.44
CA THR A 104 -17.66 -5.64 -2.09
C THR A 104 -18.34 -4.30 -1.80
N GLY A 105 -19.57 -4.34 -1.33
CA GLY A 105 -20.22 -3.21 -0.64
C GLY A 105 -21.18 -2.35 -1.45
N LYS A 106 -21.47 -2.67 -2.74
CA LYS A 106 -22.50 -1.96 -3.51
C LYS A 106 -23.51 -2.94 -4.15
N ASN A 107 -24.77 -2.62 -4.07
CA ASN A 107 -25.82 -3.39 -4.73
C ASN A 107 -25.80 -3.06 -6.23
N ASN A 108 -25.76 -4.09 -7.08
CA ASN A 108 -25.94 -4.02 -8.54
C ASN A 108 -24.68 -3.66 -9.33
N HIS A 109 -24.17 -4.63 -10.11
CA HIS A 109 -22.82 -4.55 -10.64
C HIS A 109 -22.70 -5.02 -12.08
N TYR A 110 -23.74 -4.87 -12.90
CA TYR A 110 -23.65 -5.23 -14.31
C TYR A 110 -23.08 -4.08 -15.13
N LEU A 111 -22.21 -4.43 -16.08
CA LEU A 111 -21.87 -3.51 -17.16
C LEU A 111 -23.15 -3.29 -17.99
N LYS A 112 -23.60 -2.04 -18.08
CA LYS A 112 -24.81 -1.65 -18.81
C LYS A 112 -24.51 -0.63 -19.90
N ARG A 113 -25.29 -0.69 -20.98
CA ARG A 113 -25.44 0.44 -21.86
C ARG A 113 -26.41 1.37 -21.19
N THR A 114 -26.10 2.63 -21.16
CA THR A 114 -27.05 3.50 -20.56
C THR A 114 -27.76 4.30 -21.48
N SER A 115 -28.87 4.73 -20.98
CA SER A 115 -29.14 6.12 -21.06
C SER A 115 -29.58 6.64 -19.71
N ASP A 116 -29.05 7.69 -19.25
CA ASP A 116 -29.59 8.45 -18.12
C ASP A 116 -30.82 9.28 -18.52
N GLY A 117 -31.66 8.79 -19.43
CA GLY A 117 -32.85 9.50 -19.93
C GLY A 117 -32.53 10.75 -20.72
N LYS A 118 -31.34 10.83 -21.33
CA LYS A 118 -30.93 11.95 -22.15
C LYS A 118 -30.84 11.50 -23.63
N THR A 119 -31.39 12.29 -24.52
CA THR A 119 -31.36 12.05 -25.94
C THR A 119 -30.14 12.66 -26.58
N GLY A 120 -29.50 11.96 -27.51
CA GLY A 120 -28.39 12.46 -28.32
C GLY A 120 -27.16 11.59 -28.28
N THR A 121 -26.19 11.90 -29.14
CA THR A 121 -24.89 11.19 -29.24
C THR A 121 -24.05 11.25 -27.96
N GLU A 122 -24.31 12.22 -27.09
CA GLU A 122 -23.64 12.46 -25.83
C GLU A 122 -23.85 11.36 -24.78
N HIS A 123 -24.77 10.41 -25.00
CA HIS A 123 -25.25 9.47 -23.97
C HIS A 123 -25.05 8.01 -24.33
N LYS A 124 -24.21 7.72 -25.31
CA LYS A 124 -23.82 6.34 -25.65
C LYS A 124 -22.68 5.82 -24.77
N THR A 125 -22.57 6.28 -23.51
CA THR A 125 -21.59 5.83 -22.56
C THR A 125 -22.04 4.58 -21.81
N ALA A 126 -21.09 3.71 -21.45
CA ALA A 126 -21.36 2.54 -20.64
C ALA A 126 -21.19 2.85 -19.14
N PHE A 127 -21.89 2.08 -18.29
CA PHE A 127 -21.86 2.20 -16.83
C PHE A 127 -21.62 0.84 -16.18
N VAL A 128 -21.12 0.83 -14.94
CA VAL A 128 -20.79 -0.38 -14.18
C VAL A 128 -21.74 -0.65 -13.02
N ASP A 129 -22.83 0.11 -12.92
CA ASP A 129 -23.81 0.05 -11.82
C ASP A 129 -25.16 -0.54 -12.24
N GLY A 130 -25.20 -1.31 -13.33
CA GLY A 130 -26.42 -1.92 -13.83
C GLY A 130 -27.10 -2.81 -12.78
N SER A 131 -28.39 -2.56 -12.54
CA SER A 131 -29.24 -3.36 -11.64
C SER A 131 -30.11 -4.33 -12.42
N ASN A 132 -30.70 -5.31 -11.76
CA ASN A 132 -31.67 -6.22 -12.36
C ASN A 132 -32.89 -5.49 -12.95
N ASN A 133 -33.12 -4.22 -12.61
CA ASN A 133 -34.18 -3.38 -13.15
C ASN A 133 -33.75 -2.63 -14.42
N SER A 134 -32.50 -2.72 -14.84
CA SER A 134 -31.98 -2.03 -16.04
C SER A 134 -32.34 -2.72 -17.35
N GLY A 135 -33.15 -3.80 -17.30
CA GLY A 135 -33.75 -4.42 -18.46
C GLY A 135 -32.75 -4.92 -19.51
N THR A 136 -33.08 -4.71 -20.79
CA THR A 136 -32.28 -5.18 -21.93
C THR A 136 -30.92 -4.48 -22.09
N THR A 137 -30.70 -3.36 -21.40
CA THR A 137 -29.43 -2.61 -21.48
C THR A 137 -28.24 -3.34 -20.89
N LEU A 138 -28.44 -4.44 -20.16
CA LEU A 138 -27.41 -5.26 -19.53
C LEU A 138 -26.79 -6.33 -20.44
N GLU A 139 -27.47 -6.67 -21.53
CA GLU A 139 -27.08 -7.78 -22.41
C GLU A 139 -26.11 -7.31 -23.50
N TRP A 140 -25.03 -8.06 -23.65
CA TRP A 140 -23.96 -7.79 -24.62
C TRP A 140 -23.77 -9.00 -25.54
N THR A 141 -23.42 -8.77 -26.80
CA THR A 141 -22.89 -9.79 -27.69
C THR A 141 -21.37 -9.79 -27.64
N ILE A 142 -20.76 -10.94 -27.40
CA ILE A 142 -19.32 -11.13 -27.43
C ILE A 142 -19.00 -11.96 -28.68
N THR A 143 -18.14 -11.41 -29.54
CA THR A 143 -17.76 -12.02 -30.83
C THR A 143 -16.25 -12.27 -30.84
N ASP A 144 -15.81 -13.49 -31.13
CA ASP A 144 -14.40 -13.84 -31.27
C ASP A 144 -13.82 -13.26 -32.56
N LEU A 145 -12.72 -12.51 -32.42
CA LEU A 145 -11.94 -11.94 -33.53
C LEU A 145 -10.70 -12.78 -33.86
N GLY A 146 -10.50 -13.88 -33.14
CA GLY A 146 -9.32 -14.73 -33.22
C GLY A 146 -8.21 -14.33 -32.24
N GLY A 147 -7.40 -15.30 -31.84
CA GLY A 147 -6.28 -15.06 -30.92
C GLY A 147 -6.69 -14.68 -29.50
N ASN A 148 -7.88 -15.11 -29.04
CA ASN A 148 -8.46 -14.74 -27.74
C ASN A 148 -8.70 -13.22 -27.58
N VAL A 149 -8.96 -12.56 -28.70
CA VAL A 149 -9.37 -11.16 -28.77
C VAL A 149 -10.84 -11.09 -29.18
N TYR A 150 -11.60 -10.23 -28.55
CA TYR A 150 -13.06 -10.15 -28.69
C TYR A 150 -13.54 -8.74 -29.02
N ALA A 151 -14.64 -8.67 -29.74
CA ALA A 151 -15.50 -7.49 -29.83
C ALA A 151 -16.69 -7.66 -28.89
N ILE A 152 -17.11 -6.56 -28.25
CA ILE A 152 -18.30 -6.51 -27.41
C ILE A 152 -19.24 -5.48 -28.03
N SER A 153 -20.48 -5.88 -28.34
CA SER A 153 -21.46 -5.01 -29.02
C SER A 153 -22.85 -5.15 -28.42
N ARG A 154 -23.75 -4.29 -28.85
CA ARG A 154 -25.17 -4.49 -28.59
C ARG A 154 -25.69 -5.72 -29.34
N PRO A 155 -26.67 -6.47 -28.78
CA PRO A 155 -27.34 -7.53 -29.52
C PRO A 155 -28.14 -6.99 -30.70
N GLU A 156 -28.09 -7.66 -31.86
CA GLU A 156 -28.76 -7.22 -33.10
C GLU A 156 -30.27 -7.12 -32.99
N THR A 157 -30.88 -7.87 -32.07
CA THR A 157 -32.36 -7.96 -31.96
C THR A 157 -32.94 -7.07 -30.88
N PHE A 158 -32.11 -6.25 -30.20
CA PHE A 158 -32.58 -5.41 -29.11
C PHE A 158 -32.63 -3.94 -29.48
N GLN A 159 -33.72 -3.30 -29.06
CA GLN A 159 -33.80 -1.86 -28.92
C GLN A 159 -33.56 -1.54 -27.43
N ASP A 160 -32.56 -0.74 -27.14
CA ASP A 160 -32.36 -0.23 -25.77
C ASP A 160 -33.44 0.83 -25.52
N GLU A 161 -34.15 0.68 -24.42
CA GLU A 161 -35.12 1.69 -23.98
C GLU A 161 -34.41 2.70 -23.09
N ALA A 162 -34.65 3.97 -23.32
CA ALA A 162 -34.17 5.03 -22.46
C ALA A 162 -34.82 4.93 -21.08
N GLU A 163 -34.03 5.05 -20.01
CA GLU A 163 -34.52 5.16 -18.64
C GLU A 163 -34.87 6.64 -18.35
N GLY A 164 -35.95 6.90 -17.61
CA GLY A 164 -36.28 8.22 -17.11
C GLY A 164 -37.25 9.02 -17.96
N LYS A 165 -37.08 10.35 -18.04
CA LYS A 165 -38.06 11.30 -18.61
C LYS A 165 -38.23 11.17 -20.12
N ASP A 166 -37.32 10.55 -20.83
CA ASP A 166 -37.34 10.37 -22.28
C ASP A 166 -37.56 8.88 -22.64
N ALA A 167 -38.58 8.26 -22.04
CA ALA A 167 -38.95 6.85 -22.26
C ALA A 167 -39.20 6.46 -23.73
N ASP A 168 -39.30 7.43 -24.64
CA ASP A 168 -39.50 7.20 -26.08
C ASP A 168 -38.20 7.11 -26.89
N ALA A 169 -37.04 7.41 -26.29
CA ALA A 169 -35.77 7.29 -26.97
C ALA A 169 -35.31 5.82 -27.01
N LYS A 170 -35.21 5.27 -28.22
CA LYS A 170 -34.78 3.89 -28.46
C LYS A 170 -33.43 3.89 -29.17
N TRP A 171 -32.51 3.09 -28.66
CA TRP A 171 -31.22 2.86 -29.29
C TRP A 171 -31.28 1.57 -30.10
N GLU A 172 -31.31 1.68 -31.41
CA GLU A 172 -31.29 0.52 -32.30
C GLU A 172 -29.86 0.00 -32.45
N TYR A 173 -29.73 -1.31 -32.72
CA TYR A 173 -28.45 -1.88 -33.14
C TYR A 173 -28.01 -1.21 -34.44
N VAL A 174 -26.76 -0.76 -34.44
CA VAL A 174 -26.08 -0.22 -35.62
C VAL A 174 -24.91 -1.15 -35.93
N PRO A 175 -24.88 -1.78 -37.11
CA PRO A 175 -23.77 -2.62 -37.52
C PRO A 175 -22.46 -1.82 -37.50
N GLY A 176 -21.42 -2.40 -36.90
CA GLY A 176 -20.11 -1.77 -36.82
C GLY A 176 -19.89 -0.85 -35.60
N GLU A 177 -20.85 -0.77 -34.67
CA GLU A 177 -20.72 -0.10 -33.39
C GLU A 177 -20.37 -1.13 -32.27
N TYR A 178 -19.33 -0.84 -31.47
CA TYR A 178 -18.82 -1.72 -30.45
C TYR A 178 -18.55 -0.95 -29.13
N LEU A 179 -18.48 -1.68 -28.02
CA LEU A 179 -17.95 -1.15 -26.77
C LEU A 179 -16.47 -0.85 -26.95
N GLY A 180 -16.05 0.35 -26.59
CA GLY A 180 -14.65 0.73 -26.74
C GLY A 180 -14.36 2.14 -26.20
N VAL A 181 -13.18 2.63 -26.48
CA VAL A 181 -12.74 3.99 -26.16
C VAL A 181 -12.76 4.84 -27.42
N ASN A 182 -13.34 6.02 -27.34
CA ASN A 182 -13.32 7.00 -28.41
C ASN A 182 -12.76 8.34 -27.91
N LEU A 183 -11.49 8.59 -28.16
CA LEU A 183 -10.81 9.80 -27.73
C LEU A 183 -11.29 11.08 -28.43
N THR A 184 -12.08 10.95 -29.49
CA THR A 184 -12.62 12.08 -30.25
C THR A 184 -14.11 12.30 -30.00
N HIS A 185 -14.73 11.45 -29.15
CA HIS A 185 -16.15 11.57 -28.83
C HIS A 185 -16.44 12.85 -28.05
N ASP A 186 -17.71 13.25 -28.06
CA ASP A 186 -18.17 14.44 -27.36
C ASP A 186 -17.85 14.40 -25.85
N ARG A 187 -17.87 15.57 -25.25
CA ARG A 187 -17.53 15.79 -23.85
C ARG A 187 -18.50 15.06 -22.93
N LEU A 188 -17.97 14.51 -21.86
CA LEU A 188 -18.75 14.01 -20.73
C LEU A 188 -19.13 15.14 -19.78
N TRP A 189 -20.31 15.03 -19.19
CA TRP A 189 -20.77 15.91 -18.11
C TRP A 189 -20.49 15.25 -16.74
N ASP A 190 -19.63 15.85 -15.94
CA ASP A 190 -19.27 15.37 -14.60
C ASP A 190 -20.24 15.81 -13.49
N GLY A 191 -21.36 16.41 -13.86
CA GLY A 191 -22.32 17.02 -12.93
C GLY A 191 -22.04 18.49 -12.63
N LYS A 192 -20.89 19.03 -13.06
CA LYS A 192 -20.47 20.43 -12.85
C LYS A 192 -19.98 21.10 -14.13
N THR A 193 -19.11 20.40 -14.86
CA THR A 193 -18.45 20.92 -16.07
C THR A 193 -18.39 19.87 -17.15
N TRP A 194 -18.33 20.30 -18.41
CA TRP A 194 -18.05 19.42 -19.52
C TRP A 194 -16.56 19.11 -19.57
N GLN A 195 -16.22 17.82 -19.55
CA GLN A 195 -14.84 17.35 -19.70
C GLN A 195 -14.37 17.50 -21.17
N GLU A 196 -13.06 17.44 -21.38
CA GLU A 196 -12.52 17.35 -22.75
C GLU A 196 -12.99 16.06 -23.40
N ALA A 197 -13.17 16.08 -24.73
CA ALA A 197 -13.62 14.93 -25.50
C ALA A 197 -12.78 13.67 -25.17
N GLY A 198 -13.46 12.57 -24.91
CA GLY A 198 -12.85 11.28 -24.59
C GLY A 198 -12.15 11.17 -23.23
N LYS A 199 -12.07 12.24 -22.44
CA LYS A 199 -11.40 12.23 -21.14
C LYS A 199 -12.39 12.21 -19.99
N THR A 200 -11.90 11.72 -18.83
CA THR A 200 -12.60 11.77 -17.55
C THR A 200 -11.91 12.75 -16.60
N GLU A 201 -12.48 13.03 -15.44
CA GLU A 201 -11.86 13.83 -14.38
C GLU A 201 -10.59 13.19 -13.82
N GLN A 202 -10.53 11.86 -13.83
CA GLN A 202 -9.42 11.11 -13.26
C GLN A 202 -8.26 11.02 -14.25
N PRO A 203 -7.02 11.29 -13.84
CA PRO A 203 -5.85 11.13 -14.68
C PRO A 203 -5.74 9.69 -15.22
N ASN A 204 -5.39 9.56 -16.51
CA ASN A 204 -5.18 8.28 -17.19
C ASN A 204 -6.41 7.35 -17.25
N THR A 205 -7.60 7.89 -17.16
CA THR A 205 -8.85 7.18 -17.38
C THR A 205 -9.59 7.74 -18.58
N TYR A 206 -10.26 6.87 -19.33
CA TYR A 206 -11.09 7.23 -20.49
C TYR A 206 -12.42 6.54 -20.40
N ALA A 207 -13.49 7.27 -20.73
CA ALA A 207 -14.85 6.73 -20.73
C ALA A 207 -15.03 5.63 -21.78
N LEU A 208 -15.87 4.65 -21.47
CA LEU A 208 -16.30 3.63 -22.41
C LEU A 208 -17.58 4.05 -23.12
N TRP A 209 -17.57 3.90 -24.43
CA TRP A 209 -18.66 4.17 -25.32
C TRP A 209 -19.09 2.88 -26.02
N PHE A 210 -20.34 2.78 -26.45
CA PHE A 210 -20.82 1.60 -27.15
C PHE A 210 -21.19 1.86 -28.62
N ASP A 211 -20.68 2.96 -29.19
CA ASP A 211 -20.79 3.33 -30.60
C ASP A 211 -19.41 3.50 -31.27
N VAL A 212 -18.43 2.79 -30.78
CA VAL A 212 -17.05 2.87 -31.27
C VAL A 212 -16.90 2.00 -32.52
N ALA A 213 -16.31 2.56 -33.59
CA ALA A 213 -15.96 1.78 -34.77
C ALA A 213 -14.88 0.73 -34.47
N MET A 214 -14.85 -0.37 -35.23
CA MET A 214 -13.86 -1.41 -35.07
C MET A 214 -12.43 -0.84 -35.24
N GLY A 215 -11.63 -1.03 -34.22
CA GLY A 215 -10.24 -0.65 -34.12
C GLY A 215 -9.64 -1.30 -32.88
N ASP A 216 -8.39 -1.03 -32.57
CA ASP A 216 -7.76 -1.61 -31.37
C ASP A 216 -8.46 -1.15 -30.08
N ASP A 217 -9.03 0.06 -30.07
CA ASP A 217 -9.78 0.63 -28.95
C ASP A 217 -11.14 -0.05 -28.70
N ALA A 218 -11.64 -0.85 -29.63
CA ALA A 218 -12.84 -1.67 -29.53
C ALA A 218 -12.53 -3.17 -29.35
N LYS A 219 -11.27 -3.53 -29.15
CA LYS A 219 -10.82 -4.91 -28.94
C LYS A 219 -10.55 -5.19 -27.48
N TRP A 220 -10.97 -6.36 -27.05
CA TRP A 220 -10.94 -6.78 -25.65
C TRP A 220 -10.31 -8.15 -25.48
N MET A 221 -9.65 -8.36 -24.34
CA MET A 221 -9.18 -9.67 -23.89
C MET A 221 -9.74 -9.96 -22.52
N PHE A 222 -10.11 -11.21 -22.27
CA PHE A 222 -10.44 -11.68 -20.92
C PHE A 222 -9.19 -12.27 -20.30
N ILE A 223 -8.80 -11.78 -19.15
CA ILE A 223 -7.57 -12.13 -18.45
C ILE A 223 -7.94 -12.81 -17.14
N SER A 224 -7.24 -13.89 -16.78
CA SER A 224 -7.46 -14.59 -15.52
C SER A 224 -7.13 -13.70 -14.32
N ALA A 225 -7.71 -14.00 -13.15
CA ALA A 225 -7.36 -13.31 -11.91
C ALA A 225 -5.87 -13.45 -11.57
N ALA A 226 -5.26 -14.60 -11.84
CA ALA A 226 -3.84 -14.84 -11.61
C ALA A 226 -2.94 -14.00 -12.54
N ASP A 227 -3.27 -13.90 -13.83
CA ASP A 227 -2.51 -13.05 -14.76
C ASP A 227 -2.70 -11.57 -14.49
N TYR A 228 -3.89 -11.16 -14.01
CA TYR A 228 -4.13 -9.81 -13.55
C TYR A 228 -3.30 -9.47 -12.31
N GLU A 229 -3.24 -10.37 -11.32
CA GLU A 229 -2.39 -10.22 -10.13
C GLU A 229 -0.91 -10.07 -10.53
N ALA A 230 -0.44 -10.93 -11.43
CA ALA A 230 0.92 -10.83 -11.98
C ALA A 230 1.18 -9.48 -12.67
N TYR A 231 0.21 -8.98 -13.46
CA TYR A 231 0.32 -7.65 -14.06
C TYR A 231 0.45 -6.55 -13.02
N CYS A 232 -0.34 -6.60 -11.95
CA CYS A 232 -0.33 -5.61 -10.87
C CYS A 232 0.99 -5.59 -10.06
N LEU A 233 1.77 -6.67 -10.08
CA LEU A 233 3.09 -6.76 -9.43
C LEU A 233 4.22 -6.17 -10.29
N LYS A 234 4.02 -6.01 -11.60
CA LYS A 234 5.08 -5.52 -12.51
C LYS A 234 5.60 -4.10 -12.21
N PRO A 235 4.77 -3.13 -11.80
CA PRO A 235 5.29 -1.84 -11.36
C PRO A 235 6.32 -1.95 -10.23
N SER A 236 6.10 -2.82 -9.25
CA SER A 236 7.06 -3.06 -8.16
C SER A 236 8.35 -3.70 -8.68
N LEU A 237 8.27 -4.67 -9.59
CA LEU A 237 9.47 -5.24 -10.23
C LEU A 237 10.24 -4.18 -11.03
N LYS A 238 9.53 -3.28 -11.73
CA LYS A 238 10.15 -2.14 -12.42
C LYS A 238 10.96 -1.28 -11.47
N ASP A 239 10.36 -0.87 -10.35
CA ASP A 239 11.02 -0.01 -9.36
C ASP A 239 12.29 -0.66 -8.79
N ILE A 240 12.28 -1.98 -8.62
CA ILE A 240 13.45 -2.73 -8.14
C ILE A 240 14.52 -2.86 -9.22
N LEU A 241 14.14 -3.03 -10.51
CA LEU A 241 15.06 -2.99 -11.63
C LEU A 241 15.78 -1.63 -11.73
N GLU A 242 15.03 -0.53 -11.63
CA GLU A 242 15.58 0.83 -11.62
C GLU A 242 16.55 1.04 -10.44
N LYS A 243 16.22 0.52 -9.25
CA LYS A 243 17.10 0.55 -8.09
C LYS A 243 18.36 -0.28 -8.28
N ALA A 244 18.22 -1.48 -8.80
CA ALA A 244 19.36 -2.36 -9.07
C ALA A 244 20.36 -1.70 -10.02
N GLU A 245 19.86 -1.10 -11.11
CA GLU A 245 20.68 -0.35 -12.06
C GLU A 245 21.36 0.86 -11.38
N ALA A 246 20.62 1.65 -10.61
CA ALA A 246 21.13 2.83 -9.92
C ALA A 246 22.24 2.51 -8.90
N ILE A 247 22.21 1.32 -8.28
CA ILE A 247 23.24 0.85 -7.33
C ILE A 247 24.44 0.24 -8.06
N GLY A 248 24.32 -0.05 -9.37
CA GLY A 248 25.40 -0.62 -10.17
C GLY A 248 25.36 -2.15 -10.32
N VAL A 249 24.19 -2.77 -10.10
CA VAL A 249 23.96 -4.17 -10.54
C VAL A 249 24.06 -4.19 -12.07
N THR A 250 24.90 -5.05 -12.62
CA THR A 250 25.13 -5.14 -14.06
C THR A 250 24.55 -6.41 -14.68
N ASP A 251 24.17 -7.39 -13.88
CA ASP A 251 23.61 -8.68 -14.33
C ASP A 251 22.15 -8.81 -13.83
N PHE A 252 21.20 -8.31 -14.61
CA PHE A 252 19.77 -8.45 -14.37
C PHE A 252 18.97 -8.85 -15.62
N ALA A 253 19.65 -9.35 -16.65
CA ALA A 253 19.00 -9.72 -17.91
C ALA A 253 17.92 -10.82 -17.75
N ALA A 254 18.05 -11.71 -16.76
CA ALA A 254 17.05 -12.73 -16.48
C ALA A 254 15.76 -12.11 -15.89
N GLU A 255 15.90 -11.16 -14.97
CA GLU A 255 14.80 -10.47 -14.33
C GLU A 255 14.12 -9.50 -15.29
N GLU A 256 14.88 -8.82 -16.14
CA GLU A 256 14.36 -8.00 -17.22
C GLU A 256 13.53 -8.84 -18.22
N LYS A 257 13.96 -10.07 -18.52
CA LYS A 257 13.17 -10.99 -19.35
C LYS A 257 11.83 -11.33 -18.68
N VAL A 258 11.80 -11.55 -17.37
CA VAL A 258 10.55 -11.76 -16.62
C VAL A 258 9.66 -10.52 -16.68
N PHE A 259 10.22 -9.34 -16.47
CA PHE A 259 9.49 -8.08 -16.58
C PHE A 259 8.83 -7.91 -17.95
N ASN A 260 9.59 -8.14 -19.02
CA ASN A 260 9.13 -7.98 -20.41
C ASN A 260 8.18 -9.10 -20.88
N ASN A 261 8.04 -10.20 -20.14
CA ASN A 261 7.13 -11.27 -20.46
C ASN A 261 5.69 -10.93 -20.04
N GLY A 262 4.80 -10.62 -21.00
CA GLY A 262 3.37 -10.38 -20.75
C GLY A 262 2.61 -11.56 -20.14
N ALA A 263 3.21 -12.74 -20.12
CA ALA A 263 2.69 -13.99 -19.57
C ALA A 263 3.46 -14.48 -18.32
N ALA A 264 4.28 -13.62 -17.70
CA ALA A 264 4.95 -13.98 -16.46
C ALA A 264 3.94 -14.23 -15.33
N THR A 265 4.16 -15.29 -14.58
CA THR A 265 3.33 -15.64 -13.42
C THR A 265 3.69 -14.79 -12.19
N VAL A 266 2.84 -14.80 -11.19
CA VAL A 266 3.11 -14.20 -9.86
C VAL A 266 4.42 -14.77 -9.29
N GLU A 267 4.63 -16.08 -9.39
CA GLU A 267 5.84 -16.75 -8.90
C GLU A 267 7.10 -16.29 -9.65
N ASP A 268 7.03 -16.15 -10.98
CA ASP A 268 8.16 -15.64 -11.78
C ASP A 268 8.57 -14.24 -11.31
N ILE A 269 7.59 -13.36 -11.06
CA ILE A 269 7.82 -11.99 -10.61
C ILE A 269 8.42 -11.97 -9.20
N HIS A 270 7.88 -12.76 -8.26
CA HIS A 270 8.45 -12.89 -6.92
C HIS A 270 9.90 -13.39 -6.95
N ASN A 271 10.19 -14.38 -7.78
CA ASN A 271 11.55 -14.90 -7.95
C ASN A 271 12.50 -13.85 -8.54
N ALA A 272 12.04 -13.05 -9.50
CA ALA A 272 12.82 -11.96 -10.08
C ALA A 272 13.10 -10.85 -9.03
N VAL A 273 12.09 -10.45 -8.27
CA VAL A 273 12.22 -9.49 -7.15
C VAL A 273 13.25 -9.99 -6.13
N LYS A 274 13.12 -11.24 -5.70
CA LYS A 274 14.05 -11.85 -4.73
C LYS A 274 15.49 -11.89 -5.26
N SER A 275 15.66 -12.25 -6.54
CA SER A 275 16.96 -12.29 -7.19
C SER A 275 17.61 -10.91 -7.24
N LEU A 276 16.86 -9.87 -7.67
CA LEU A 276 17.35 -8.49 -7.69
C LEU A 276 17.70 -7.98 -6.29
N ASN A 277 16.84 -8.24 -5.31
CA ASN A 277 17.10 -7.84 -3.92
C ASN A 277 18.38 -8.47 -3.38
N ASN A 278 18.68 -9.74 -3.73
CA ASN A 278 19.94 -10.37 -3.34
C ASN A 278 21.14 -9.71 -4.02
N LYS A 279 21.05 -9.40 -5.32
CA LYS A 279 22.11 -8.70 -6.07
C LYS A 279 22.37 -7.29 -5.51
N ILE A 280 21.30 -6.55 -5.18
CA ILE A 280 21.37 -5.25 -4.50
C ILE A 280 22.08 -5.42 -3.14
N ALA A 281 21.72 -6.46 -2.38
CA ALA A 281 22.26 -6.70 -1.04
C ALA A 281 23.78 -6.88 -1.01
N GLU A 282 24.37 -7.43 -2.06
CA GLU A 282 25.82 -7.61 -2.17
C GLU A 282 26.58 -6.30 -2.33
N LEU A 283 25.92 -5.25 -2.86
CA LEU A 283 26.52 -3.96 -3.18
C LEU A 283 26.21 -2.88 -2.12
N VAL A 284 25.38 -3.18 -1.13
CA VAL A 284 24.96 -2.17 -0.14
C VAL A 284 26.13 -1.72 0.74
N ASP A 285 26.35 -0.42 0.75
CA ASP A 285 27.16 0.25 1.76
C ASP A 285 26.23 0.77 2.88
N PRO A 286 26.43 0.34 4.14
CA PRO A 286 25.59 0.77 5.25
C PRO A 286 25.63 2.27 5.55
N GLU A 287 26.61 3.01 5.03
CA GLU A 287 26.64 4.48 5.09
C GLU A 287 25.66 5.12 4.10
N ASN A 288 25.25 4.33 3.08
CA ASN A 288 24.30 4.71 2.05
C ASN A 288 23.23 3.60 1.90
N PRO A 289 22.33 3.45 2.88
CA PRO A 289 21.37 2.37 2.89
C PRO A 289 20.41 2.46 1.70
N VAL A 290 19.92 1.29 1.28
CA VAL A 290 18.98 1.19 0.15
C VAL A 290 17.56 1.37 0.66
N ASP A 291 16.83 2.30 0.08
CA ASP A 291 15.39 2.43 0.30
C ASP A 291 14.67 1.26 -0.39
N MET A 292 14.09 0.37 0.41
CA MET A 292 13.33 -0.80 0.00
C MET A 292 11.80 -0.61 0.16
N THR A 293 11.34 0.62 0.40
CA THR A 293 9.93 0.96 0.65
C THR A 293 9.02 0.53 -0.50
N SER A 294 9.51 0.45 -1.74
CA SER A 294 8.74 -0.04 -2.88
C SER A 294 8.34 -1.53 -2.81
N ASN A 295 8.91 -2.30 -1.85
CA ASN A 295 8.43 -3.65 -1.57
C ASN A 295 7.16 -3.65 -0.68
N ILE A 296 6.82 -2.53 -0.06
CA ILE A 296 5.58 -2.35 0.69
C ILE A 296 4.48 -1.94 -0.29
N VAL A 297 3.39 -2.67 -0.32
CA VAL A 297 2.23 -2.29 -1.12
C VAL A 297 1.46 -1.20 -0.39
N ASN A 298 1.21 -0.07 -1.07
CA ASN A 298 0.44 1.06 -0.52
C ASN A 298 0.99 1.55 0.84
N PRO A 299 2.27 1.98 0.89
CA PRO A 299 2.94 2.32 2.14
C PRO A 299 2.39 3.57 2.83
N ASP A 300 1.73 4.44 2.08
CA ASP A 300 1.21 5.76 2.48
C ASP A 300 -0.32 5.87 2.39
N PHE A 301 -1.02 4.78 2.10
CA PHE A 301 -2.48 4.70 1.93
C PHE A 301 -3.11 5.72 0.97
N ASN A 302 -2.32 6.48 0.23
CA ASN A 302 -2.82 7.52 -0.69
C ASN A 302 -3.63 6.98 -1.88
N GLY A 303 -3.63 5.66 -2.10
CA GLY A 303 -4.42 4.97 -3.12
C GLY A 303 -5.90 4.74 -2.77
N GLU A 304 -6.43 5.30 -1.69
CA GLU A 304 -7.84 5.21 -1.25
C GLU A 304 -8.32 3.82 -0.81
N THR A 305 -7.44 2.84 -0.73
CA THR A 305 -7.75 1.47 -0.33
C THR A 305 -6.76 0.99 0.73
N ILE A 306 -7.07 -0.14 1.36
CA ILE A 306 -6.13 -0.86 2.23
C ILE A 306 -5.42 -1.99 1.47
N SER A 307 -5.33 -1.90 0.16
CA SER A 307 -4.70 -2.92 -0.68
C SER A 307 -3.30 -3.27 -0.17
N GLY A 308 -2.98 -4.55 -0.11
CA GLY A 308 -1.73 -5.07 0.44
C GLY A 308 -1.70 -5.20 1.95
N TRP A 309 -2.61 -4.56 2.68
CA TRP A 309 -2.69 -4.63 4.14
C TRP A 309 -3.82 -5.52 4.61
N THR A 310 -3.59 -6.24 5.70
CA THR A 310 -4.57 -7.12 6.33
C THR A 310 -5.03 -6.52 7.65
N SER A 311 -6.35 -6.39 7.83
CA SER A 311 -6.96 -5.92 9.06
C SER A 311 -7.71 -7.06 9.76
N THR A 312 -7.36 -7.30 11.03
CA THR A 312 -8.13 -8.15 11.96
C THR A 312 -8.86 -7.33 13.00
N THR A 313 -8.87 -6.01 12.85
CA THR A 313 -9.50 -5.09 13.78
C THR A 313 -11.03 -5.17 13.66
N LYS A 314 -11.72 -4.97 14.77
CA LYS A 314 -13.19 -4.78 14.77
C LYS A 314 -13.49 -3.33 14.41
N ALA A 315 -13.50 -3.03 13.12
CA ALA A 315 -13.76 -1.69 12.67
C ALA A 315 -15.26 -1.41 12.54
N GLN A 316 -15.71 -0.26 12.99
CA GLN A 316 -16.96 0.35 12.52
C GLN A 316 -16.73 1.14 11.23
N ASN A 317 -15.53 1.76 11.08
CA ASN A 317 -15.02 2.27 9.83
C ASN A 317 -13.69 1.58 9.55
N ASN A 318 -13.64 0.77 8.51
CA ASN A 318 -12.42 0.12 8.06
C ASN A 318 -12.10 0.69 6.70
N GLY A 319 -11.29 1.74 6.67
CA GLY A 319 -11.01 2.41 5.43
C GLY A 319 -9.95 3.49 5.56
N THR A 320 -9.56 4.03 4.42
CA THR A 320 -8.72 5.21 4.35
C THR A 320 -9.55 6.41 4.73
N ALA A 321 -9.11 7.15 5.74
CA ALA A 321 -9.77 8.38 6.15
C ALA A 321 -9.33 9.56 5.31
N ASN A 322 -10.16 10.58 5.35
CA ASN A 322 -9.83 11.87 4.76
C ASN A 322 -9.09 12.75 5.79
N ASN A 323 -7.96 13.32 5.38
CA ASN A 323 -7.44 14.62 5.82
C ASN A 323 -7.32 14.92 7.33
N VAL A 324 -6.90 13.98 8.16
CA VAL A 324 -6.42 14.31 9.51
C VAL A 324 -4.97 14.80 9.51
N ALA A 325 -4.27 14.64 8.39
CA ALA A 325 -2.91 15.16 8.20
C ALA A 325 -2.80 16.67 8.55
N ASP A 326 -3.88 17.40 8.38
CA ASP A 326 -3.95 18.85 8.66
C ASP A 326 -4.46 19.20 10.08
N ASP A 327 -4.84 18.21 10.91
CA ASP A 327 -5.22 18.46 12.30
C ASP A 327 -3.98 18.64 13.19
N PRO A 328 -3.67 19.87 13.66
CA PRO A 328 -2.50 20.11 14.51
C PRO A 328 -2.56 19.37 15.85
N ALA A 329 -3.76 19.04 16.33
CA ALA A 329 -3.93 18.35 17.62
C ALA A 329 -3.59 16.88 17.53
N THR A 330 -3.89 16.23 16.40
CA THR A 330 -3.63 14.80 16.19
C THR A 330 -2.30 14.54 15.46
N ASN A 331 -1.89 15.47 14.60
CA ASN A 331 -0.70 15.33 13.75
C ASN A 331 0.25 16.55 13.85
N PRO A 332 0.69 16.95 15.06
CA PRO A 332 1.50 18.16 15.26
C PRO A 332 2.86 18.09 14.54
N ASP A 333 3.43 16.90 14.43
CA ASP A 333 4.76 16.66 13.84
C ASP A 333 4.67 16.32 12.34
N LYS A 334 3.46 16.38 11.75
CA LYS A 334 3.21 15.98 10.36
C LYS A 334 3.71 14.55 10.03
N ALA A 335 3.55 13.65 10.98
CA ALA A 335 3.90 12.25 10.81
C ALA A 335 3.00 11.54 9.77
N PHE A 336 1.80 12.04 9.57
CA PHE A 336 0.84 11.63 8.56
C PHE A 336 0.77 12.68 7.45
N ASP A 337 0.58 12.23 6.21
CA ASP A 337 0.29 13.08 5.06
C ASP A 337 -0.74 12.42 4.14
N GLY A 338 -1.55 13.25 3.45
CA GLY A 338 -2.58 12.74 2.54
C GLY A 338 -3.64 11.87 3.24
N LYS A 339 -3.82 10.65 2.75
CA LYS A 339 -4.75 9.68 3.32
C LYS A 339 -4.01 8.70 4.22
N PHE A 340 -4.67 8.21 5.24
CA PHE A 340 -4.11 7.21 6.15
C PHE A 340 -5.16 6.14 6.48
N TYR A 341 -4.71 4.97 6.93
CA TYR A 341 -5.62 3.96 7.47
C TYR A 341 -6.21 4.43 8.79
N GLU A 342 -7.53 4.34 8.92
CA GLU A 342 -8.22 4.57 10.20
C GLU A 342 -9.02 3.36 10.66
N ASN A 343 -9.16 3.26 11.95
CA ASN A 343 -10.07 2.34 12.62
C ASN A 343 -10.74 3.05 13.78
N TRP A 344 -12.05 2.91 13.86
CA TRP A 344 -12.83 3.43 14.98
C TRP A 344 -13.65 2.33 15.62
N ASN A 345 -13.49 2.13 16.93
CA ASN A 345 -14.29 1.19 17.72
C ASN A 345 -14.32 1.65 19.18
N PRO A 346 -15.52 1.89 19.77
CA PRO A 346 -15.63 2.37 21.13
C PRO A 346 -15.37 1.27 22.19
N ASP A 347 -15.42 0.00 21.80
CA ASP A 347 -15.27 -1.13 22.71
C ASP A 347 -13.82 -1.66 22.71
N PRO A 348 -13.35 -2.22 23.83
CA PRO A 348 -12.05 -2.91 23.87
C PRO A 348 -12.03 -4.10 22.91
N TYR A 349 -10.95 -4.23 22.15
CA TYR A 349 -10.76 -5.40 21.29
C TYR A 349 -9.27 -5.75 21.13
N THR A 350 -9.02 -6.98 20.67
CA THR A 350 -7.70 -7.42 20.21
C THR A 350 -7.72 -7.48 18.69
N GLY A 351 -6.73 -6.87 18.07
CA GLY A 351 -6.61 -6.87 16.61
C GLY A 351 -5.38 -6.12 16.11
N LYS A 352 -5.08 -6.32 14.84
CA LYS A 352 -3.95 -5.66 14.18
C LYS A 352 -4.30 -5.26 12.75
N MET A 353 -3.64 -4.22 12.28
CA MET A 353 -3.49 -3.85 10.88
C MET A 353 -2.04 -4.07 10.49
N TYR A 354 -1.77 -4.91 9.48
CA TYR A 354 -0.40 -5.31 9.16
C TYR A 354 -0.22 -5.65 7.68
N GLN A 355 1.03 -5.61 7.28
CA GLN A 355 1.49 -6.19 6.03
C GLN A 355 2.68 -7.11 6.27
N GLU A 356 2.74 -8.22 5.55
CA GLU A 356 3.88 -9.12 5.46
C GLU A 356 4.63 -8.83 4.16
N VAL A 357 5.79 -8.18 4.27
CA VAL A 357 6.66 -7.83 3.14
C VAL A 357 7.63 -8.97 2.91
N LYS A 358 7.50 -9.67 1.78
CA LYS A 358 8.25 -10.88 1.45
C LYS A 358 9.39 -10.63 0.48
N ASP A 359 10.18 -11.67 0.25
CA ASP A 359 11.28 -11.73 -0.73
C ASP A 359 12.38 -10.68 -0.52
N LEU A 360 12.48 -10.18 0.70
CA LEU A 360 13.53 -9.26 1.11
C LEU A 360 14.87 -9.98 1.31
N PRO A 361 16.03 -9.35 1.03
CA PRO A 361 17.33 -9.89 1.43
C PRO A 361 17.43 -9.97 2.97
N ASN A 362 18.12 -11.01 3.46
CA ASN A 362 18.42 -11.10 4.88
C ASN A 362 19.47 -10.04 5.29
N GLY A 363 19.35 -9.52 6.50
CA GLY A 363 20.24 -8.51 7.06
C GLY A 363 19.53 -7.44 7.86
N VAL A 364 20.19 -6.33 8.06
CA VAL A 364 19.71 -5.25 8.93
C VAL A 364 18.81 -4.28 8.17
N TYR A 365 17.66 -4.03 8.72
CA TYR A 365 16.70 -3.04 8.25
C TYR A 365 16.41 -2.00 9.32
N LYS A 366 16.27 -0.76 8.91
CA LYS A 366 15.60 0.28 9.68
C LYS A 366 14.18 0.40 9.19
N CYS A 367 13.24 0.02 10.03
CA CYS A 367 11.81 0.09 9.76
C CYS A 367 11.19 1.29 10.44
N SER A 368 10.28 1.97 9.79
CA SER A 368 9.50 3.05 10.40
C SER A 368 8.04 3.00 9.97
N LEU A 369 7.17 3.45 10.84
CA LEU A 369 5.74 3.46 10.67
C LEU A 369 5.13 4.58 11.50
N ALA A 370 4.33 5.44 10.90
CA ALA A 370 3.60 6.45 11.64
C ALA A 370 2.31 5.86 12.21
N ALA A 371 2.00 6.16 13.46
CA ALA A 371 0.80 5.67 14.12
C ALA A 371 0.31 6.62 15.21
N PHE A 372 -0.99 6.56 15.49
CA PHE A 372 -1.60 7.18 16.66
C PHE A 372 -2.75 6.35 17.21
N VAL A 373 -3.10 6.61 18.48
CA VAL A 373 -4.38 6.22 19.09
C VAL A 373 -4.90 7.42 19.88
N ASN A 374 -6.21 7.67 19.89
CA ASN A 374 -6.75 8.79 20.64
C ASN A 374 -6.90 8.53 22.15
N THR A 375 -6.72 7.27 22.59
CA THR A 375 -6.75 6.88 24.00
C THR A 375 -5.67 5.84 24.28
N LEU A 376 -4.76 6.13 25.20
CA LEU A 376 -3.74 5.19 25.65
C LEU A 376 -4.29 4.30 26.76
N ASP A 377 -4.12 2.99 26.63
CA ASP A 377 -4.43 2.00 27.68
C ASP A 377 -3.17 1.79 28.53
N LEU A 378 -2.99 2.64 29.55
CA LEU A 378 -1.83 2.66 30.39
C LEU A 378 -1.98 1.75 31.61
N LYS A 379 -0.93 0.99 31.89
CA LYS A 379 -0.78 0.30 33.17
C LYS A 379 0.54 0.73 33.81
N ASN A 380 0.47 1.28 35.03
CA ASN A 380 1.64 1.84 35.71
C ASN A 380 2.40 2.87 34.85
N ALA A 381 1.65 3.80 34.22
CA ALA A 381 2.13 4.85 33.33
C ALA A 381 2.82 4.36 32.03
N VAL A 382 2.80 3.07 31.74
CA VAL A 382 3.36 2.47 30.54
C VAL A 382 2.29 1.80 29.71
N ASN A 383 2.21 2.15 28.42
CA ASN A 383 1.34 1.46 27.50
C ASN A 383 1.91 0.07 27.18
N GLN A 384 1.17 -0.97 27.52
CA GLN A 384 1.57 -2.37 27.27
C GLN A 384 0.66 -3.05 26.24
N LYS A 385 -0.40 -2.39 25.80
CA LYS A 385 -1.47 -3.00 25.01
C LYS A 385 -1.58 -2.48 23.59
N GLN A 386 -1.01 -1.32 23.31
CA GLN A 386 -1.07 -0.69 21.98
C GLN A 386 0.35 -0.39 21.50
N TYR A 387 0.71 -0.92 20.36
CA TYR A 387 2.09 -0.85 19.88
C TYR A 387 2.17 -0.92 18.35
N VAL A 388 3.13 -0.21 17.80
CA VAL A 388 3.70 -0.49 16.47
C VAL A 388 4.66 -1.66 16.62
N TYR A 389 4.76 -2.52 15.60
CA TYR A 389 5.70 -3.63 15.66
C TYR A 389 6.35 -3.92 14.30
N PHE A 390 7.56 -4.48 14.38
CA PHE A 390 8.33 -4.99 13.24
C PHE A 390 8.84 -6.38 13.63
N ASN A 391 8.30 -7.41 12.98
CA ASN A 391 8.44 -8.80 13.41
C ASN A 391 8.07 -8.94 14.91
N ASP A 392 8.93 -9.54 15.72
CA ASP A 392 8.70 -9.71 17.17
C ASP A 392 8.99 -8.45 18.01
N THR A 393 9.49 -7.39 17.39
CA THR A 393 9.87 -6.17 18.10
C THR A 393 8.68 -5.22 18.24
N LYS A 394 8.19 -5.07 19.47
CA LYS A 394 7.08 -4.16 19.81
C LYS A 394 7.60 -2.81 20.27
N LEU A 395 7.00 -1.74 19.77
CA LEU A 395 7.22 -0.35 20.17
C LEU A 395 5.93 0.21 20.75
N PRO A 396 5.78 0.28 22.09
CA PRO A 396 4.58 0.82 22.72
C PRO A 396 4.30 2.25 22.26
N LEU A 397 3.04 2.58 22.04
CA LEU A 397 2.64 3.96 21.77
C LEU A 397 2.78 4.78 23.05
N THR A 398 3.45 5.93 22.92
CA THR A 398 3.79 6.80 24.05
C THR A 398 3.00 8.11 24.07
N THR A 399 2.25 8.38 23.01
CA THR A 399 1.46 9.61 22.86
C THR A 399 0.18 9.31 22.09
N THR A 400 -0.83 10.14 22.30
CA THR A 400 -2.07 10.13 21.51
C THR A 400 -1.94 10.85 20.16
N ASN A 401 -0.83 11.56 19.95
CA ASN A 401 -0.55 12.23 18.68
C ASN A 401 0.08 11.27 17.66
N ALA A 402 -0.11 11.55 16.40
CA ALA A 402 0.58 10.84 15.32
C ALA A 402 2.10 11.03 15.45
N LYS A 403 2.82 9.92 15.50
CA LYS A 403 4.27 9.88 15.66
C LYS A 403 4.87 8.78 14.82
N VAL A 404 6.06 9.02 14.28
CA VAL A 404 6.84 7.99 13.58
C VAL A 404 7.57 7.12 14.60
N TYR A 405 7.32 5.82 14.55
CA TYR A 405 8.00 4.80 15.36
C TYR A 405 9.05 4.13 14.47
N THR A 406 10.28 4.10 14.93
CA THR A 406 11.43 3.59 14.16
C THR A 406 12.22 2.57 14.95
N LYS A 407 12.60 1.47 14.29
CA LYS A 407 13.49 0.46 14.89
C LYS A 407 14.35 -0.21 13.82
N CYS A 408 15.60 -0.52 14.20
CA CYS A 408 16.42 -1.42 13.42
C CYS A 408 16.15 -2.86 13.84
N ILE A 409 15.96 -3.75 12.87
CA ILE A 409 15.74 -5.18 13.07
C ILE A 409 16.70 -5.99 12.20
N ASP A 410 17.03 -7.20 12.64
CA ASP A 410 17.74 -8.18 11.81
C ASP A 410 16.74 -9.16 11.20
N VAL A 411 16.78 -9.33 9.88
CA VAL A 411 15.90 -10.20 9.12
C VAL A 411 16.67 -11.45 8.71
N ALA A 412 16.18 -12.62 9.11
CA ALA A 412 16.80 -13.90 8.81
C ALA A 412 15.96 -14.82 7.92
N ASN A 413 14.70 -14.46 7.68
CA ASN A 413 13.71 -15.28 6.97
C ASN A 413 13.12 -14.61 5.71
N ASN A 414 13.81 -13.63 5.16
CA ASN A 414 13.41 -12.87 3.97
C ASN A 414 12.06 -12.13 4.09
N THR A 415 11.58 -11.90 5.31
CA THR A 415 10.24 -11.34 5.53
C THR A 415 10.25 -10.32 6.67
N ILE A 416 9.51 -9.23 6.50
CA ILE A 416 9.19 -8.27 7.55
C ILE A 416 7.67 -8.22 7.69
N GLU A 417 7.12 -8.61 8.84
CA GLU A 417 5.77 -8.25 9.22
C GLU A 417 5.81 -6.93 9.99
N MET A 418 5.03 -5.96 9.55
CA MET A 418 4.93 -4.65 10.20
C MET A 418 3.50 -4.21 10.36
N GLY A 419 3.22 -3.47 11.44
CA GLY A 419 1.87 -3.00 11.66
C GLY A 419 1.64 -2.29 12.99
N LEU A 420 0.37 -1.98 13.21
CA LEU A 420 -0.18 -1.43 14.44
C LEU A 420 -1.11 -2.47 15.05
N ALA A 421 -0.94 -2.74 16.33
CA ALA A 421 -1.71 -3.73 17.06
C ALA A 421 -2.19 -3.23 18.42
N GLN A 422 -3.26 -3.84 18.92
CA GLN A 422 -3.73 -3.67 20.28
C GLN A 422 -4.22 -4.98 20.88
N ASP A 423 -4.02 -5.13 22.18
CA ASP A 423 -4.35 -6.32 22.97
C ASP A 423 -5.41 -5.99 24.03
N SER A 424 -6.69 -6.21 23.74
CA SER A 424 -7.82 -5.91 24.65
C SER A 424 -7.80 -4.48 25.19
N ALA A 425 -7.54 -3.50 24.32
CA ALA A 425 -7.46 -2.08 24.65
C ALA A 425 -8.61 -1.30 24.03
N ILE A 426 -8.94 -0.16 24.63
CA ILE A 426 -9.84 0.84 24.06
C ILE A 426 -8.99 1.87 23.34
N ALA A 427 -8.95 1.80 22.02
CA ALA A 427 -8.31 2.85 21.23
C ALA A 427 -9.30 3.98 20.88
N ASN A 428 -10.58 3.64 20.76
CA ASN A 428 -11.66 4.45 20.23
C ASN A 428 -11.41 4.86 18.77
N TRP A 429 -10.32 5.56 18.50
CA TRP A 429 -9.85 5.92 17.15
C TRP A 429 -8.35 5.73 17.05
N MET A 430 -7.89 5.09 15.99
CA MET A 430 -6.47 4.84 15.73
C MET A 430 -6.17 4.95 14.24
N GLY A 431 -4.95 5.27 13.91
CA GLY A 431 -4.49 5.42 12.54
C GLY A 431 -3.07 4.91 12.31
N LEU A 432 -2.79 4.64 11.05
CA LEU A 432 -1.54 4.09 10.55
C LEU A 432 -1.21 4.72 9.20
N ASP A 433 0.06 5.13 9.00
CA ASP A 433 0.52 5.77 7.77
C ASP A 433 2.04 5.66 7.58
N ASN A 434 2.52 6.06 6.41
CA ASN A 434 3.93 6.29 6.10
C ASN A 434 4.87 5.16 6.53
N ALA A 435 4.57 3.93 6.07
CA ALA A 435 5.46 2.79 6.27
C ALA A 435 6.72 2.92 5.41
N LYS A 436 7.90 2.66 6.02
CA LYS A 436 9.18 2.74 5.33
C LYS A 436 10.14 1.66 5.79
N ILE A 437 10.93 1.13 4.86
CA ILE A 437 12.04 0.22 5.15
C ILE A 437 13.30 0.65 4.41
N GLU A 438 14.42 0.71 5.12
CA GLU A 438 15.76 1.00 4.60
C GLU A 438 16.69 -0.17 4.92
N TYR A 439 17.36 -0.70 3.91
CA TYR A 439 18.24 -1.85 4.02
C TYR A 439 19.70 -1.43 4.17
N TYR A 440 20.36 -1.91 5.21
CA TYR A 440 21.75 -1.59 5.57
C TYR A 440 22.75 -2.68 5.17
N GLY A 441 22.29 -3.75 4.52
CA GLY A 441 23.13 -4.88 4.14
C GLY A 441 23.20 -5.97 5.20
N SER A 442 23.94 -7.05 4.88
CA SER A 442 24.04 -8.26 5.70
C SER A 442 25.47 -8.63 6.10
N GLY A 443 26.44 -7.76 5.81
CA GLY A 443 27.86 -8.01 6.02
C GLY A 443 28.39 -7.58 7.39
N LEU A 444 29.65 -7.89 7.66
CA LEU A 444 30.37 -7.40 8.84
C LEU A 444 30.28 -5.87 8.98
N LYS A 445 30.45 -5.14 7.87
CA LYS A 445 30.38 -3.66 7.85
C LYS A 445 29.01 -3.16 8.31
N SER A 446 27.94 -3.83 7.91
CA SER A 446 26.56 -3.46 8.24
C SER A 446 26.29 -3.57 9.75
N TYR A 447 26.65 -4.70 10.37
CA TYR A 447 26.44 -4.87 11.81
C TYR A 447 27.34 -3.97 12.67
N LYS A 448 28.56 -3.68 12.21
CA LYS A 448 29.41 -2.66 12.85
C LYS A 448 28.76 -1.28 12.80
N TYR A 449 28.35 -0.86 11.61
CA TYR A 449 27.75 0.46 11.37
C TYR A 449 26.51 0.66 12.23
N ILE A 450 25.55 -0.29 12.17
CA ILE A 450 24.29 -0.15 12.90
C ILE A 450 24.49 -0.21 14.42
N THR A 451 25.45 -1.01 14.91
CA THR A 451 25.79 -1.05 16.33
C THR A 451 26.40 0.28 16.78
N THR A 452 27.32 0.82 15.99
CA THR A 452 27.96 2.12 16.27
C THR A 452 26.94 3.26 16.23
N SER A 453 25.96 3.20 15.32
CA SER A 453 24.90 4.22 15.21
C SER A 453 24.00 4.30 16.45
N LEU A 454 23.95 3.25 17.29
CA LEU A 454 23.24 3.28 18.57
C LEU A 454 23.82 4.30 19.56
N LYS A 455 25.04 4.81 19.31
CA LYS A 455 25.58 5.93 20.06
C LYS A 455 24.68 7.17 20.02
N SER A 456 23.94 7.37 18.93
CA SER A 456 23.00 8.49 18.80
C SER A 456 21.99 8.55 19.95
N VAL A 457 21.64 7.40 20.57
CA VAL A 457 20.75 7.35 21.74
C VAL A 457 21.35 8.11 22.92
N ILE A 458 22.65 7.96 23.13
CA ILE A 458 23.37 8.68 24.20
C ILE A 458 23.44 10.16 23.83
N ASP A 459 23.83 10.46 22.59
CA ASP A 459 24.02 11.84 22.11
C ASP A 459 22.71 12.64 22.15
N GLU A 460 21.57 12.02 21.81
CA GLU A 460 20.24 12.63 21.91
C GLU A 460 19.85 12.97 23.35
N ILE A 461 20.13 12.07 24.29
CA ILE A 461 19.82 12.26 25.71
C ILE A 461 20.72 13.36 26.31
N GLU A 462 22.02 13.33 25.98
CA GLU A 462 22.96 14.39 26.42
C GLU A 462 22.53 15.76 25.89
N ALA A 463 22.10 15.82 24.61
CA ALA A 463 21.63 17.07 23.99
C ALA A 463 20.31 17.58 24.61
N SER A 464 19.44 16.69 25.07
CA SER A 464 18.18 17.07 25.74
C SER A 464 18.38 17.49 27.20
N GLY A 465 19.55 17.22 27.78
CA GLY A 465 19.86 17.47 29.20
C GLY A 465 19.09 16.56 30.17
N GLU A 466 18.57 15.44 29.68
CA GLU A 466 17.85 14.48 30.50
C GLU A 466 18.81 13.63 31.34
N THR A 467 18.37 13.27 32.54
CA THR A 467 19.16 12.40 33.44
C THR A 467 19.10 10.95 32.94
N VAL A 468 20.22 10.27 32.90
CA VAL A 468 20.34 8.86 32.48
C VAL A 468 21.37 8.13 33.36
N SER A 469 21.13 6.83 33.57
CA SER A 469 22.10 6.00 34.33
C SER A 469 23.40 5.81 33.55
N THR A 470 24.51 6.21 34.17
CA THR A 470 25.87 6.04 33.62
C THR A 470 26.27 4.57 33.45
N ILE A 471 25.64 3.65 34.18
CA ILE A 471 25.88 2.21 34.06
C ILE A 471 25.44 1.72 32.68
N TYR A 472 24.25 2.13 32.23
CA TYR A 472 23.70 1.70 30.93
C TYR A 472 24.43 2.36 29.77
N THR A 473 24.78 3.66 29.87
CA THR A 473 25.54 4.34 28.81
C THR A 473 26.92 3.71 28.65
N LYS A 474 27.64 3.42 29.75
CA LYS A 474 28.93 2.71 29.71
C LYS A 474 28.81 1.31 29.10
N LYS A 475 27.77 0.55 29.45
CA LYS A 475 27.50 -0.78 28.88
C LYS A 475 27.37 -0.70 27.35
N LEU A 476 26.61 0.26 26.82
CA LEU A 476 26.45 0.44 25.37
C LEU A 476 27.77 0.85 24.70
N LEU A 477 28.52 1.77 25.28
CA LEU A 477 29.81 2.21 24.73
C LEU A 477 30.82 1.05 24.62
N VAL A 478 30.89 0.16 25.64
CA VAL A 478 31.73 -1.04 25.56
C VAL A 478 31.30 -1.94 24.40
N LEU A 479 30.01 -2.16 24.21
CA LEU A 479 29.51 -2.97 23.09
C LEU A 479 29.80 -2.32 21.72
N ILE A 480 29.78 -1.00 21.62
CA ILE A 480 30.19 -0.27 20.41
C ILE A 480 31.69 -0.48 20.12
N ASP A 481 32.53 -0.40 21.13
CA ASP A 481 33.98 -0.65 20.99
C ASP A 481 34.26 -2.11 20.58
N GLU A 482 33.55 -3.07 21.18
CA GLU A 482 33.63 -4.49 20.78
C GLU A 482 33.18 -4.69 19.34
N ALA A 483 32.11 -4.02 18.89
CA ALA A 483 31.63 -4.09 17.51
C ALA A 483 32.69 -3.56 16.53
N ASN A 484 33.32 -2.44 16.85
CA ASN A 484 34.40 -1.87 16.03
C ASN A 484 35.60 -2.82 15.92
N ALA A 485 35.89 -3.56 16.98
CA ALA A 485 36.98 -4.54 17.02
C ALA A 485 36.62 -5.89 16.37
N ALA A 486 35.35 -6.19 16.14
CA ALA A 486 34.91 -7.44 15.52
C ALA A 486 35.56 -7.67 14.16
N THR A 487 35.96 -8.90 13.87
CA THR A 487 36.62 -9.30 12.60
C THR A 487 35.78 -10.21 11.74
N THR A 488 34.68 -10.75 12.28
CA THR A 488 33.74 -11.59 11.55
C THR A 488 32.32 -11.08 11.69
N LYS A 489 31.45 -11.42 10.71
CA LYS A 489 30.03 -11.11 10.72
C LYS A 489 29.34 -11.67 11.96
N GLU A 490 29.64 -12.89 12.33
CA GLU A 490 29.01 -13.60 13.47
C GLU A 490 29.34 -12.90 14.80
N GLN A 491 30.58 -12.42 14.95
CA GLN A 491 30.96 -11.61 16.11
C GLN A 491 30.15 -10.30 16.15
N ALA A 492 30.13 -9.56 15.06
CA ALA A 492 29.40 -8.29 14.97
C ALA A 492 27.90 -8.45 15.20
N LEU A 493 27.28 -9.50 14.64
CA LEU A 493 25.87 -9.85 14.86
C LEU A 493 25.59 -10.17 16.33
N ALA A 494 26.45 -10.98 16.98
CA ALA A 494 26.29 -11.32 18.40
C ALA A 494 26.41 -10.09 19.32
N ILE A 495 27.24 -9.12 18.94
CA ILE A 495 27.38 -7.86 19.66
C ILE A 495 26.16 -6.98 19.43
N TYR A 496 25.71 -6.85 18.18
CA TYR A 496 24.48 -6.11 17.82
C TYR A 496 23.26 -6.59 18.61
N ALA A 497 23.09 -7.92 18.72
CA ALA A 497 22.00 -8.52 19.50
C ALA A 497 22.02 -8.13 20.99
N LYS A 498 23.19 -7.79 21.54
CA LYS A 498 23.34 -7.28 22.93
C LYS A 498 23.20 -5.75 22.99
N ALA A 499 23.69 -5.04 21.98
CA ALA A 499 23.70 -3.59 21.97
C ALA A 499 22.29 -2.99 21.81
N THR A 500 21.42 -3.64 21.04
CA THR A 500 20.04 -3.19 20.87
C THR A 500 19.26 -3.12 22.17
N PRO A 501 19.18 -4.19 23.01
CA PRO A 501 18.52 -4.08 24.31
C PRO A 501 19.24 -3.14 25.27
N ALA A 502 20.58 -3.01 25.21
CA ALA A 502 21.31 -2.04 26.02
C ALA A 502 20.93 -0.59 25.69
N ALA A 503 20.68 -0.27 24.42
CA ALA A 503 20.15 1.04 24.02
C ALA A 503 18.71 1.27 24.53
N ASP A 504 17.88 0.23 24.57
CA ASP A 504 16.55 0.31 25.14
C ASP A 504 16.56 0.50 26.66
N GLU A 505 17.51 -0.14 27.39
CA GLU A 505 17.75 0.08 28.83
C GLU A 505 18.10 1.55 29.12
N ILE A 506 18.87 2.21 28.25
CA ILE A 506 19.19 3.64 28.39
C ILE A 506 17.92 4.48 28.35
N ARG A 507 17.07 4.27 27.34
CA ARG A 507 15.78 4.99 27.23
C ARG A 507 14.86 4.72 28.42
N ALA A 508 14.81 3.48 28.88
CA ALA A 508 14.03 3.10 30.05
C ALA A 508 14.54 3.79 31.32
N SER A 509 15.87 3.96 31.47
CA SER A 509 16.43 4.67 32.63
C SER A 509 16.06 6.17 32.63
N VAL A 510 16.04 6.82 31.49
CA VAL A 510 15.54 8.22 31.36
C VAL A 510 14.10 8.34 31.86
N GLN A 511 13.25 7.42 31.45
CA GLN A 511 11.86 7.41 31.92
C GLN A 511 11.78 7.16 33.43
N ALA A 512 12.58 6.24 33.95
CA ALA A 512 12.62 5.96 35.40
C ALA A 512 13.03 7.19 36.21
N TYR A 513 14.02 7.98 35.73
CA TYR A 513 14.38 9.23 36.38
C TYR A 513 13.27 10.28 36.32
N LYS A 514 12.54 10.37 35.21
CA LYS A 514 11.35 11.25 35.11
C LYS A 514 10.27 10.83 36.10
N ASP A 515 10.03 9.54 36.23
CA ASP A 515 9.03 9.00 37.15
C ASP A 515 9.44 9.25 38.61
N LEU A 516 10.75 9.09 38.94
CA LEU A 516 11.29 9.43 40.24
C LEU A 516 11.17 10.92 40.57
N ALA A 517 11.45 11.78 39.62
CA ALA A 517 11.28 13.24 39.80
C ALA A 517 9.82 13.61 40.07
N ALA A 518 8.87 13.00 39.31
CA ALA A 518 7.46 13.20 39.53
C ALA A 518 6.99 12.68 40.89
N LEU A 519 7.52 11.55 41.35
CA LEU A 519 7.24 10.98 42.67
C LEU A 519 7.82 11.88 43.79
N ALA A 520 9.03 12.42 43.61
CA ALA A 520 9.61 13.37 44.54
C ALA A 520 8.72 14.59 44.77
N LEU A 521 8.19 15.19 43.67
CA LEU A 521 7.24 16.30 43.77
C LEU A 521 5.97 15.93 44.55
N GLN A 522 5.42 14.73 44.31
CA GLN A 522 4.27 14.25 45.06
C GLN A 522 4.59 14.07 46.55
N CYS A 523 5.78 13.59 46.89
CA CYS A 523 6.21 13.46 48.30
C CYS A 523 6.37 14.83 48.96
N GLU A 524 6.91 15.85 48.26
CA GLU A 524 7.00 17.23 48.76
C GLU A 524 5.60 17.81 49.03
N ASP A 525 4.66 17.58 48.17
CA ASP A 525 3.27 18.00 48.36
C ASP A 525 2.67 17.32 49.60
N TRP A 526 2.88 16.02 49.78
CA TRP A 526 2.39 15.28 50.94
C TRP A 526 3.05 15.72 52.24
N VAL A 527 4.39 16.02 52.26
CA VAL A 527 5.07 16.59 53.42
C VAL A 527 4.45 17.93 53.77
N SER A 528 4.20 18.77 52.78
CA SER A 528 3.55 20.07 52.98
C SER A 528 2.12 19.95 53.52
N GLU A 529 1.36 18.96 53.09
CA GLU A 529 -0.05 18.77 53.46
C GLU A 529 -0.22 18.05 54.78
N TYR A 530 0.60 17.03 55.04
CA TYR A 530 0.38 16.08 56.15
C TYR A 530 1.51 16.06 57.19
N GLY A 531 2.65 16.69 56.96
CA GLY A 531 3.75 16.79 57.89
C GLY A 531 4.35 15.45 58.33
N SER A 532 4.49 14.50 57.41
CA SER A 532 4.80 13.10 57.70
C SER A 532 6.31 12.81 57.63
N SER A 533 6.88 12.26 58.72
CA SER A 533 8.25 11.76 58.75
C SER A 533 8.52 10.63 57.76
N VAL A 534 7.50 9.90 57.32
CA VAL A 534 7.58 8.84 56.31
C VAL A 534 7.83 9.42 54.93
N ALA A 535 7.23 10.59 54.62
CA ALA A 535 7.48 11.28 53.36
C ALA A 535 8.89 11.86 53.26
N ASP A 536 9.45 12.36 54.37
CA ASP A 536 10.85 12.81 54.47
C ASP A 536 11.83 11.69 54.20
N GLU A 537 11.56 10.48 54.76
CA GLU A 537 12.37 9.28 54.52
C GLU A 537 12.28 8.83 53.07
N ALA A 538 11.10 8.87 52.44
CA ALA A 538 10.91 8.55 51.03
C ALA A 538 11.63 9.54 50.10
N LEU A 539 11.60 10.85 50.40
CA LEU A 539 12.34 11.88 49.66
C LEU A 539 13.85 11.65 49.74
N SER A 540 14.37 11.31 50.93
CA SER A 540 15.81 11.00 51.13
C SER A 540 16.26 9.80 50.27
N VAL A 541 15.43 8.75 50.18
CA VAL A 541 15.71 7.60 49.32
C VAL A 541 15.66 7.97 47.83
N ILE A 542 14.71 8.79 47.41
CA ILE A 542 14.59 9.26 46.01
C ILE A 542 15.79 10.12 45.62
N GLU A 543 16.25 11.03 46.51
CA GLU A 543 17.43 11.86 46.29
C GLU A 543 18.70 11.01 46.14
N GLU A 544 18.85 9.98 46.99
CA GLU A 544 19.96 9.02 46.87
C GLU A 544 19.94 8.27 45.54
N MET A 545 18.78 7.84 45.08
CA MET A 545 18.61 7.15 43.79
C MET A 545 18.86 8.07 42.59
N GLN A 546 18.55 9.37 42.68
CA GLN A 546 18.81 10.34 41.63
C GLN A 546 20.31 10.72 41.55
N GLY A 547 21.06 10.58 42.64
CA GLY A 547 22.49 10.89 42.74
C GLY A 547 23.43 9.76 42.22
N ASN A 548 22.89 8.58 41.94
CA ASN A 548 23.59 7.42 41.40
C ASN A 548 23.30 7.22 39.92
#